data_f41b0267af002f1c89095b4b774e5126
#
_entry.id   f41b0267af002f1c89095b4b774e5126
#
_cell.length_a   1.000
_cell.length_b   1.000
_cell.length_c   1.000
_cell.angle_alpha   90.00
_cell.angle_beta   90.00
_cell.angle_gamma   90.00
#
_symmetry.space_group_name_H-M   'P 1'
#
loop_
_entity.id
_entity.type
_entity.pdbx_description
1 polymer ?
#
loop_
_entity_poly.entity_id
_entity_poly.type
_entity_poly.pdbx_seq_one_letter_code
_entity_poly.pdbx_strand_id
1 'polypeptide(L)'
;VRARIGTTDEEIRQGAFAGSLTARQDVLALVDHDPSRLLARTRSGTLRLSQDSTGLAFDLDVPDTTEGRDILALAERGDLGGMSFGFNVPPGGESRANGVRQLERVNLHEISIVKAWPAYEGTVVTARSKQAERLMRIAHARLYLEALA
;
A
#
# COMPACT_ATOMS: atom_id res chain seq x y z
N VAL A 1 0.68 12.96 -1.97
CA VAL A 1 -0.72 12.47 -2.02
C VAL A 1 -1.54 13.26 -1.01
N ARG A 2 -2.70 13.76 -1.41
CA ARG A 2 -3.61 14.52 -0.55
C ARG A 2 -4.92 13.76 -0.35
N ALA A 3 -5.44 13.76 0.86
CA ALA A 3 -6.74 13.19 1.20
C ALA A 3 -7.43 14.01 2.28
N ARG A 4 -8.75 13.84 2.40
CA ARG A 4 -9.51 14.40 3.51
C ARG A 4 -9.79 13.31 4.53
N ILE A 5 -9.16 13.43 5.68
CA ILE A 5 -9.29 12.48 6.79
C ILE A 5 -10.17 13.11 7.87
N GLY A 6 -11.44 12.71 7.91
CA GLY A 6 -12.42 13.35 8.76
C GLY A 6 -12.64 14.81 8.38
N THR A 7 -12.30 15.75 9.29
CA THR A 7 -12.39 17.19 9.05
C THR A 7 -11.08 17.85 8.63
N THR A 8 -10.00 17.08 8.51
CA THR A 8 -8.65 17.62 8.24
C THR A 8 -8.20 17.22 6.83
N ASP A 9 -7.74 18.19 6.07
CA ASP A 9 -7.02 17.92 4.83
C ASP A 9 -5.58 17.49 5.17
N GLU A 10 -5.18 16.35 4.66
CA GLU A 10 -3.87 15.74 4.92
C GLU A 10 -3.11 15.56 3.61
N GLU A 11 -1.83 15.87 3.62
CA GLU A 11 -0.94 15.69 2.49
C GLU A 11 0.30 14.89 2.90
N ILE A 12 0.55 13.77 2.22
CA ILE A 12 1.78 13.02 2.37
C ILE A 12 2.81 13.59 1.42
N ARG A 13 3.90 14.10 1.98
CA ARG A 13 4.99 14.69 1.22
C ARG A 13 5.85 13.62 0.56
N GLN A 14 6.45 13.99 -0.57
CA GLN A 14 7.44 13.13 -1.22
C GLN A 14 8.59 12.83 -0.23
N GLY A 15 8.99 11.56 -0.14
CA GLY A 15 10.04 11.13 0.80
C GLY A 15 9.53 10.72 2.18
N ALA A 16 8.25 10.91 2.48
CA ALA A 16 7.71 10.61 3.82
C ALA A 16 7.94 9.16 4.29
N PHE A 17 8.01 8.21 3.37
CA PHE A 17 8.23 6.79 3.65
C PHE A 17 9.71 6.38 3.69
N ALA A 18 10.64 7.25 3.28
CA ALA A 18 12.06 6.91 3.10
C ALA A 18 12.69 6.32 4.38
N GLY A 19 12.36 6.86 5.55
CA GLY A 19 12.83 6.35 6.84
C GLY A 19 12.38 4.91 7.11
N SER A 20 11.12 4.59 6.87
CA SER A 20 10.57 3.24 7.06
C SER A 20 11.20 2.23 6.11
N LEU A 21 11.41 2.61 4.85
CA LEU A 21 12.03 1.74 3.84
C LEU A 21 13.50 1.46 4.17
N THR A 22 14.24 2.47 4.66
CA THR A 22 15.66 2.34 5.04
C THR A 22 15.85 1.54 6.33
N ALA A 23 14.96 1.71 7.31
CA ALA A 23 15.03 1.03 8.60
C ALA A 23 14.75 -0.47 8.53
N ARG A 24 14.36 -1.01 7.37
CA ARG A 24 14.01 -2.42 7.16
C ARG A 24 12.98 -2.93 8.18
N GLN A 25 12.03 -2.07 8.54
CA GLN A 25 10.91 -2.47 9.39
C GLN A 25 10.09 -3.56 8.71
N ASP A 26 9.50 -4.43 9.53
CA ASP A 26 8.61 -5.46 9.02
C ASP A 26 7.25 -4.86 8.71
N VAL A 27 7.00 -4.57 7.44
CA VAL A 27 5.74 -4.03 6.95
C VAL A 27 4.86 -5.17 6.45
N LEU A 28 3.60 -5.15 6.82
CA LEU A 28 2.61 -6.16 6.43
C LEU A 28 1.83 -5.70 5.19
N ALA A 29 1.43 -6.65 4.35
CA ALA A 29 0.39 -6.45 3.34
C ALA A 29 -0.87 -7.17 3.78
N LEU A 30 -1.94 -6.43 4.01
CA LEU A 30 -3.19 -6.90 4.59
C LEU A 30 -4.36 -6.73 3.62
N VAL A 31 -5.52 -7.25 3.99
CA VAL A 31 -6.80 -6.94 3.37
C VAL A 31 -7.64 -6.16 4.37
N ASP A 32 -8.18 -5.01 3.94
CA ASP A 32 -9.09 -4.16 4.73
C ASP A 32 -8.56 -3.80 6.13
N HIS A 33 -7.24 -3.59 6.28
CA HIS A 33 -6.57 -3.29 7.57
C HIS A 33 -6.71 -4.38 8.65
N ASP A 34 -7.06 -5.60 8.27
CA ASP A 34 -7.27 -6.68 9.21
C ASP A 34 -5.98 -7.54 9.36
N PRO A 35 -5.32 -7.53 10.53
CA PRO A 35 -4.11 -8.31 10.75
C PRO A 35 -4.29 -9.83 10.62
N SER A 36 -5.51 -10.32 10.74
CA SER A 36 -5.83 -11.74 10.52
C SER A 36 -5.85 -12.12 9.03
N ARG A 37 -5.88 -11.12 8.14
CA ARG A 37 -5.98 -11.28 6.69
C ARG A 37 -4.66 -10.88 6.00
N LEU A 38 -3.60 -11.54 6.41
CA LEU A 38 -2.24 -11.31 5.92
C LEU A 38 -2.05 -11.90 4.52
N LEU A 39 -1.54 -11.09 3.59
CA LEU A 39 -1.15 -11.53 2.24
C LEU A 39 0.36 -11.70 2.09
N ALA A 40 1.15 -10.79 2.63
CA ALA A 40 2.60 -10.75 2.44
C ALA A 40 3.27 -9.90 3.53
N ARG A 41 4.60 -9.96 3.61
CA ARG A 41 5.37 -9.11 4.51
C ARG A 41 6.80 -8.89 4.03
N THR A 42 7.40 -7.78 4.44
CA THR A 42 8.77 -7.45 4.01
C THR A 42 9.80 -8.39 4.61
N ARG A 43 9.62 -8.85 5.86
CA ARG A 43 10.56 -9.77 6.54
C ARG A 43 10.77 -11.08 5.78
N SER A 44 9.74 -11.63 5.17
CA SER A 44 9.83 -12.86 4.38
C SER A 44 10.26 -12.62 2.92
N GLY A 45 10.38 -11.36 2.51
CA GLY A 45 10.68 -11.00 1.12
C GLY A 45 9.49 -11.15 0.16
N THR A 46 8.31 -11.52 0.68
CA THR A 46 7.07 -11.66 -0.11
C THR A 46 6.40 -10.32 -0.41
N LEU A 47 6.76 -9.26 0.32
CA LEU A 47 6.40 -7.87 0.06
C LEU A 47 7.67 -7.07 -0.23
N ARG A 48 7.68 -6.34 -1.33
CA ARG A 48 8.75 -5.43 -1.74
C ARG A 48 8.17 -4.04 -1.90
N LEU A 49 8.81 -3.07 -1.25
CA LEU A 49 8.39 -1.67 -1.24
C LEU A 49 9.47 -0.79 -1.86
N SER A 50 9.05 0.19 -2.63
CA SER A 50 9.92 1.24 -3.16
C SER A 50 9.17 2.57 -3.19
N GLN A 51 9.92 3.66 -3.22
CA GLN A 51 9.35 5.01 -3.35
C GLN A 51 9.98 5.70 -4.56
N ASP A 52 9.15 6.38 -5.35
CA ASP A 52 9.56 7.19 -6.48
C ASP A 52 8.85 8.56 -6.46
N SER A 53 8.90 9.30 -7.57
CA SER A 53 8.26 10.61 -7.70
C SER A 53 6.73 10.55 -7.68
N THR A 54 6.14 9.38 -7.96
CA THR A 54 4.68 9.18 -7.99
C THR A 54 4.13 8.74 -6.65
N GLY A 55 4.95 8.09 -5.79
CA GLY A 55 4.55 7.68 -4.46
C GLY A 55 5.21 6.39 -3.97
N LEU A 56 4.49 5.65 -3.13
CA LEU A 56 4.89 4.35 -2.62
C LEU A 56 4.44 3.27 -3.59
N ALA A 57 5.40 2.58 -4.20
CA ALA A 57 5.16 1.42 -5.04
C ALA A 57 5.41 0.14 -4.27
N PHE A 58 4.66 -0.91 -4.55
CA PHE A 58 4.86 -2.20 -3.94
C PHE A 58 4.62 -3.35 -4.93
N ASP A 59 5.37 -4.42 -4.71
CA ASP A 59 5.14 -5.73 -5.31
C ASP A 59 4.89 -6.73 -4.19
N LEU A 60 3.87 -7.54 -4.30
CA LEU A 60 3.63 -8.62 -3.37
C LEU A 60 3.42 -9.95 -4.11
N ASP A 61 3.95 -11.01 -3.52
CA ASP A 61 3.67 -12.37 -3.95
C ASP A 61 2.39 -12.83 -3.25
N VAL A 62 1.32 -12.98 -4.04
CA VAL A 62 0.02 -13.38 -3.48
C VAL A 62 0.07 -14.86 -3.07
N PRO A 63 -0.24 -15.19 -1.81
CA PRO A 63 -0.19 -16.57 -1.34
C PRO A 63 -1.31 -17.42 -1.95
N ASP A 64 -1.07 -18.72 -2.12
CA ASP A 64 -2.10 -19.67 -2.54
C ASP A 64 -2.99 -20.08 -1.34
N THR A 65 -3.67 -19.09 -0.79
CA THR A 65 -4.68 -19.21 0.26
C THR A 65 -6.05 -18.81 -0.28
N THR A 66 -7.12 -19.08 0.44
CA THR A 66 -8.46 -18.61 0.08
C THR A 66 -8.47 -17.09 -0.09
N GLU A 67 -7.90 -16.35 0.86
CA GLU A 67 -7.82 -14.90 0.81
C GLU A 67 -7.01 -14.42 -0.41
N GLY A 68 -5.86 -15.02 -0.68
CA GLY A 68 -5.04 -14.66 -1.82
C GLY A 68 -5.74 -14.91 -3.16
N ARG A 69 -6.41 -16.04 -3.31
CA ARG A 69 -7.20 -16.35 -4.52
C ARG A 69 -8.36 -15.38 -4.71
N ASP A 70 -9.07 -15.04 -3.64
CA ASP A 70 -10.19 -14.11 -3.68
C ASP A 70 -9.72 -12.71 -4.11
N ILE A 71 -8.62 -12.22 -3.55
CA ILE A 71 -8.03 -10.93 -3.92
C ILE A 71 -7.58 -10.92 -5.38
N LEU A 72 -6.94 -11.98 -5.87
CA LEU A 72 -6.54 -12.08 -7.28
C LEU A 72 -7.75 -12.04 -8.21
N ALA A 73 -8.79 -12.80 -7.91
CA ALA A 73 -10.01 -12.83 -8.71
C ALA A 73 -10.67 -11.45 -8.79
N LEU A 74 -10.75 -10.73 -7.66
CA LEU A 74 -11.29 -9.37 -7.62
C LEU A 74 -10.40 -8.37 -8.37
N ALA A 75 -9.07 -8.50 -8.26
CA ALA A 75 -8.13 -7.65 -8.97
C ALA A 75 -8.19 -7.83 -10.49
N GLU A 76 -8.30 -9.08 -10.98
CA GLU A 76 -8.44 -9.39 -12.40
C GLU A 76 -9.73 -8.82 -13.01
N ARG A 77 -10.78 -8.72 -12.22
CA ARG A 77 -12.06 -8.11 -12.61
C ARG A 77 -12.08 -6.59 -12.49
N GLY A 78 -11.12 -5.99 -11.79
CA GLY A 78 -11.12 -4.56 -11.46
C GLY A 78 -12.13 -4.18 -10.36
N ASP A 79 -12.51 -5.14 -9.51
CA ASP A 79 -13.51 -4.94 -8.45
C ASP A 79 -12.89 -4.48 -7.11
N LEU A 80 -11.58 -4.27 -7.03
CA LEU A 80 -10.94 -3.75 -5.83
C LEU A 80 -11.07 -2.23 -5.73
N GLY A 81 -11.35 -1.73 -4.53
CA GLY A 81 -11.50 -0.29 -4.28
C GLY A 81 -10.20 0.47 -4.41
N GLY A 82 -9.08 -0.12 -4.02
CA GLY A 82 -7.76 0.51 -4.10
C GLY A 82 -6.84 0.08 -2.96
N MET A 83 -5.95 1.00 -2.58
CA MET A 83 -4.98 0.79 -1.52
C MET A 83 -5.15 1.80 -0.39
N SER A 84 -4.81 1.33 0.78
CA SER A 84 -4.64 2.14 1.98
C SER A 84 -3.36 1.73 2.70
N PHE A 85 -2.99 2.43 3.76
CA PHE A 85 -1.81 2.10 4.56
C PHE A 85 -1.98 2.57 5.99
N GLY A 86 -1.38 1.83 6.92
CA GLY A 86 -1.33 2.13 8.33
C GLY A 86 0.05 2.63 8.75
N PHE A 87 0.10 3.75 9.44
CA PHE A 87 1.33 4.40 9.87
C PHE A 87 1.12 5.15 11.18
N ASN A 88 2.22 5.52 11.82
CA ASN A 88 2.26 6.55 12.84
C ASN A 88 3.24 7.65 12.46
N VAL A 89 3.01 8.84 13.00
CA VAL A 89 3.87 10.00 12.75
C VAL A 89 4.85 10.14 13.91
N PRO A 90 6.18 10.04 13.68
CA PRO A 90 7.16 10.27 14.74
C PRO A 90 7.21 11.75 15.14
N PRO A 91 7.76 12.08 16.32
CA PRO A 91 7.97 13.47 16.73
C PRO A 91 8.67 14.29 15.65
N GLY A 92 8.11 15.46 15.31
CA GLY A 92 8.60 16.31 14.23
C GLY A 92 8.44 15.75 12.82
N GLY A 93 7.60 14.73 12.64
CA GLY A 93 7.28 14.12 11.34
C GLY A 93 6.15 14.81 10.58
N GLU A 94 5.52 15.81 11.19
CA GLU A 94 4.44 16.58 10.56
C GLU A 94 4.59 18.08 10.75
N SER A 95 3.99 18.82 9.85
CA SER A 95 3.82 20.28 9.93
C SER A 95 2.40 20.68 9.49
N ARG A 96 2.05 21.93 9.69
CA ARG A 96 0.78 22.48 9.19
C ARG A 96 1.07 23.72 8.36
N ALA A 97 0.53 23.75 7.14
CA ALA A 97 0.61 24.90 6.27
C ALA A 97 -0.74 25.10 5.57
N ASN A 98 -1.24 26.35 5.57
CA ASN A 98 -2.49 26.71 4.90
C ASN A 98 -3.71 25.83 5.29
N GLY A 99 -3.79 25.42 6.56
CA GLY A 99 -4.87 24.55 7.04
C GLY A 99 -4.70 23.06 6.70
N VAL A 100 -3.66 22.69 5.97
CA VAL A 100 -3.34 21.32 5.58
C VAL A 100 -2.32 20.71 6.53
N ARG A 101 -2.58 19.51 7.01
CA ARG A 101 -1.61 18.68 7.75
C ARG A 101 -0.65 18.06 6.75
N GLN A 102 0.63 18.38 6.83
CA GLN A 102 1.68 17.84 5.96
C GLN A 102 2.46 16.77 6.70
N LEU A 103 2.46 15.56 6.19
CA LEU A 103 3.21 14.42 6.71
C LEU A 103 4.56 14.35 5.98
N GLU A 104 5.62 14.69 6.68
CA GLU A 104 6.99 14.75 6.16
C GLU A 104 7.75 13.45 6.42
N ARG A 105 7.43 12.78 7.53
CA ARG A 105 7.99 11.46 7.90
C ARG A 105 6.92 10.61 8.57
N VAL A 106 6.82 9.37 8.15
CA VAL A 106 5.90 8.40 8.73
C VAL A 106 6.62 7.07 8.99
N ASN A 107 6.22 6.37 10.04
CA ASN A 107 6.60 5.00 10.29
C ASN A 107 5.51 4.11 9.72
N LEU A 108 5.80 3.44 8.61
CA LEU A 108 4.85 2.57 7.91
C LEU A 108 4.77 1.22 8.62
N HIS A 109 3.57 0.78 8.96
CA HIS A 109 3.32 -0.51 9.61
C HIS A 109 2.73 -1.54 8.67
N GLU A 110 1.83 -1.10 7.80
CA GLU A 110 1.17 -1.98 6.85
C GLU A 110 0.70 -1.20 5.61
N ILE A 111 0.50 -1.94 4.55
CA ILE A 111 -0.29 -1.54 3.39
C ILE A 111 -1.48 -2.47 3.29
N SER A 112 -2.62 -1.96 2.83
CA SER A 112 -3.84 -2.76 2.71
C SER A 112 -4.47 -2.66 1.35
N ILE A 113 -4.80 -3.81 0.78
CA ILE A 113 -5.74 -3.88 -0.32
C ILE A 113 -7.14 -3.67 0.26
N VAL A 114 -7.83 -2.65 -0.22
CA VAL A 114 -9.16 -2.29 0.26
C VAL A 114 -10.20 -2.70 -0.77
N LYS A 115 -11.17 -3.51 -0.34
CA LYS A 115 -12.20 -4.01 -1.23
C LYS A 115 -13.22 -2.95 -1.61
N ALA A 116 -13.54 -2.02 -0.71
CA ALA A 116 -14.55 -1.00 -0.94
C ALA A 116 -13.91 0.36 -1.28
N TRP A 117 -13.86 1.28 -0.32
CA TRP A 117 -13.41 2.66 -0.54
C TRP A 117 -12.10 2.92 0.18
N PRO A 118 -11.01 3.23 -0.54
CA PRO A 118 -9.75 3.61 0.09
C PRO A 118 -9.84 5.01 0.71
N ALA A 119 -9.06 5.24 1.77
CA ALA A 119 -8.97 6.55 2.39
C ALA A 119 -8.30 7.59 1.47
N TYR A 120 -7.43 7.12 0.57
CA TYR A 120 -6.74 7.95 -0.43
C TYR A 120 -7.23 7.55 -1.82
N GLU A 121 -7.94 8.46 -2.47
CA GLU A 121 -8.39 8.27 -3.85
C GLU A 121 -7.21 8.31 -4.83
N GLY A 122 -7.34 7.63 -5.98
CA GLY A 122 -6.27 7.58 -6.99
C GLY A 122 -5.24 6.48 -6.79
N THR A 123 -5.48 5.54 -5.87
CA THR A 123 -4.65 4.34 -5.73
C THR A 123 -5.09 3.26 -6.73
N VAL A 124 -4.12 2.61 -7.38
CA VAL A 124 -4.39 1.59 -8.42
C VAL A 124 -3.87 0.23 -8.00
N VAL A 125 -4.71 -0.79 -8.12
CA VAL A 125 -4.36 -2.19 -7.93
C VAL A 125 -4.41 -2.90 -9.28
N THR A 126 -3.29 -3.47 -9.73
CA THR A 126 -3.23 -4.26 -10.96
C THR A 126 -2.71 -5.66 -10.66
N ALA A 127 -3.47 -6.67 -11.02
CA ALA A 127 -2.98 -8.04 -11.01
C ALA A 127 -2.19 -8.32 -12.29
N ARG A 128 -0.98 -8.89 -12.16
CA ARG A 128 -0.23 -9.45 -13.28
C ARG A 128 -0.22 -10.97 -13.15
N SER A 129 -1.00 -11.66 -13.99
CA SER A 129 -0.78 -13.07 -14.19
C SER A 129 0.40 -13.25 -15.15
N LYS A 130 1.49 -13.88 -14.72
CA LYS A 130 2.42 -14.46 -15.67
C LYS A 130 1.74 -15.70 -16.25
N GLN A 131 1.18 -15.56 -17.44
CA GLN A 131 0.85 -16.69 -18.26
C GLN A 131 2.17 -17.20 -18.82
N ALA A 132 2.73 -18.20 -18.25
CA ALA A 132 3.58 -19.20 -18.89
C ALA A 132 4.17 -20.14 -17.85
N GLU A 133 4.01 -21.39 -18.16
CA GLU A 133 4.77 -22.54 -17.71
C GLU A 133 4.62 -22.97 -16.24
N ARG A 134 3.71 -23.92 -16.11
CA ARG A 134 3.70 -25.09 -15.21
C ARG A 134 4.68 -25.02 -14.05
N LEU A 135 4.07 -25.04 -12.86
CA LEU A 135 4.65 -25.25 -11.55
C LEU A 135 4.98 -23.95 -10.79
N MET A 136 4.12 -23.66 -9.84
CA MET A 136 4.08 -22.51 -8.93
C MET A 136 3.62 -21.20 -9.56
N ARG A 137 2.34 -20.93 -9.47
CA ARG A 137 1.75 -19.63 -9.77
C ARG A 137 2.17 -18.62 -8.71
N ILE A 138 3.26 -17.94 -8.97
CA ILE A 138 3.55 -16.69 -8.30
C ILE A 138 2.81 -15.62 -9.10
N ALA A 139 1.67 -15.18 -8.61
CA ALA A 139 1.03 -14.00 -9.16
C ALA A 139 1.67 -12.76 -8.52
N HIS A 140 2.21 -11.88 -9.34
CA HIS A 140 2.73 -10.58 -8.90
C HIS A 140 1.65 -9.53 -9.15
N ALA A 141 1.12 -8.94 -8.10
CA ALA A 141 0.35 -7.71 -8.17
C ALA A 141 1.31 -6.53 -7.98
N ARG A 142 1.38 -5.63 -8.94
CA ARG A 142 2.12 -4.39 -8.83
C ARG A 142 1.14 -3.25 -8.60
N LEU A 143 1.32 -2.56 -7.52
CA LEU A 143 0.39 -1.57 -7.03
C LEU A 143 1.11 -0.21 -6.96
N TYR A 144 0.54 0.79 -7.57
CA TYR A 144 1.05 2.16 -7.53
C TYR A 144 0.09 3.02 -6.74
N LEU A 145 0.61 3.69 -5.72
CA LEU A 145 -0.01 4.88 -5.16
C LEU A 145 0.36 6.05 -6.08
N GLU A 146 -0.45 6.35 -7.07
CA GLU A 146 -0.23 7.55 -7.88
C GLU A 146 -0.52 8.78 -7.02
N ALA A 147 0.49 9.63 -6.85
CA ALA A 147 0.29 10.98 -6.41
C ALA A 147 -0.28 11.76 -7.60
N LEU A 148 -1.55 12.08 -7.56
CA LEU A 148 -2.12 13.05 -8.49
C LEU A 148 -1.42 14.39 -8.26
N ALA A 149 -0.74 14.85 -9.28
CA ALA A 149 -0.12 16.17 -9.33
C ALA A 149 -1.21 17.26 -9.26
#